data_0bdc2161ba7648886939b41958be3d19
#
_entry.id   0bdc2161ba7648886939b41958be3d19
#
_cell.length_a   1.000
_cell.length_b   1.000
_cell.length_c   1.000
_cell.angle_alpha   90.00
_cell.angle_beta   90.00
_cell.angle_gamma   90.00
#
_symmetry.space_group_name_H-M   'P 1'
#
loop_
_entity.id
_entity.type
_entity.pdbx_description
1 polymer ?
#
loop_
_entity_poly.entity_id
_entity_poly.type
_entity_poly.pdbx_seq_one_letter_code
_entity_poly.pdbx_strand_id
1 'polypeptide(L)'
;DNKPVYNRFIELASAKGEPHIVIATAASGDQPANYKGKTESIHAYAPSAKISVITRETPQAETVALIDAATAMFFTGGDQKRIVDRYRPGGVDTPEAAAMRQLLDRGGVIAGTSAGAAMMSDPMFHTGRSAEALGIRSTRTQRGEDDDADDKRPQPPLGPQIGPGMNFIPWVITDSHFFERHRFGPHAAAAAHRL
;
A
#
# COMPACT_ATOMS: atom_id res chain seq x y z
N ASP A 1 -8.63 18.05 -0.29
CA ASP A 1 -7.46 18.52 0.46
C ASP A 1 -7.04 17.45 1.48
N ASN A 2 -5.84 16.87 1.29
CA ASN A 2 -5.28 15.80 2.14
C ASN A 2 -4.49 16.36 3.34
N LYS A 3 -4.53 17.67 3.56
CA LYS A 3 -3.77 18.37 4.60
C LYS A 3 -3.98 17.80 6.02
N PRO A 4 -5.19 17.49 6.48
CA PRO A 4 -5.39 16.91 7.82
C PRO A 4 -4.68 15.55 7.98
N VAL A 5 -4.68 14.72 6.94
CA VAL A 5 -4.04 13.39 6.96
C VAL A 5 -2.53 13.53 7.05
N TYR A 6 -1.92 14.40 6.24
CA TYR A 6 -0.48 14.66 6.30
C TYR A 6 -0.07 15.24 7.64
N ASN A 7 -0.81 16.24 8.14
CA ASN A 7 -0.52 16.82 9.45
C ASN A 7 -0.53 15.75 10.56
N ARG A 8 -1.55 14.87 10.56
CA ARG A 8 -1.62 13.80 11.56
C ARG A 8 -0.51 12.77 11.40
N PHE A 9 -0.16 12.42 10.17
CA PHE A 9 0.97 11.53 9.91
C PHE A 9 2.30 12.10 10.43
N ILE A 10 2.57 13.38 10.15
CA ILE A 10 3.80 14.05 10.62
C ILE A 10 3.81 14.20 12.14
N GLU A 11 2.68 14.58 12.75
CA GLU A 11 2.54 14.63 14.21
C GLU A 11 2.91 13.29 14.86
N LEU A 12 2.37 12.18 14.35
CA LEU A 12 2.68 10.84 14.85
C LEU A 12 4.13 10.44 14.58
N ALA A 13 4.66 10.73 13.40
CA ALA A 13 6.06 10.46 13.04
C ALA A 13 7.06 11.21 13.92
N SER A 14 6.66 12.38 14.43
CA SER A 14 7.49 13.29 15.26
C SER A 14 7.31 13.06 16.75
N ALA A 15 6.44 12.15 17.17
CA ALA A 15 6.09 11.99 18.60
C ALA A 15 7.29 11.66 19.52
N LYS A 16 8.40 11.18 18.96
CA LYS A 16 9.61 10.80 19.68
C LYS A 16 10.85 11.59 19.24
N GLY A 17 10.69 12.71 18.58
CA GLY A 17 11.78 13.56 18.10
C GLY A 17 11.68 13.88 16.62
N GLU A 18 12.81 14.21 15.98
CA GLU A 18 12.80 14.50 14.55
C GLU A 18 12.36 13.29 13.71
N PRO A 19 11.43 13.47 12.76
CA PRO A 19 10.92 12.37 11.99
C PRO A 19 11.96 11.85 11.00
N HIS A 20 12.20 10.54 11.03
CA HIS A 20 12.86 9.81 9.96
C HIS A 20 11.82 8.97 9.24
N ILE A 21 11.46 9.37 8.03
CA ILE A 21 10.40 8.77 7.24
C ILE A 21 10.99 7.94 6.10
N VAL A 22 10.62 6.67 6.04
CA VAL A 22 11.01 5.77 4.96
C VAL A 22 9.88 5.69 3.93
N ILE A 23 10.15 6.08 2.69
CA ILE A 23 9.22 5.95 1.56
C ILE A 23 9.47 4.60 0.88
N ALA A 24 8.44 3.74 0.85
CA ALA A 24 8.49 2.44 0.20
C ALA A 24 7.74 2.47 -1.13
N THR A 25 8.44 2.17 -2.24
CA THR A 25 7.93 2.31 -3.61
C THR A 25 7.65 0.99 -4.33
N ALA A 26 7.61 -0.13 -3.60
CA ALA A 26 7.44 -1.47 -4.17
C ALA A 26 6.20 -1.60 -5.08
N ALA A 27 5.11 -0.88 -4.77
CA ALA A 27 3.88 -0.88 -5.56
C ALA A 27 4.03 -0.19 -6.92
N SER A 28 4.92 0.81 -7.02
CA SER A 28 4.96 1.72 -8.17
C SER A 28 5.57 1.08 -9.41
N GLY A 29 5.00 1.38 -10.58
CA GLY A 29 5.62 1.13 -11.88
C GLY A 29 6.80 2.06 -12.13
N ASP A 30 6.61 3.35 -11.88
CA ASP A 30 7.65 4.38 -11.94
C ASP A 30 8.08 4.78 -10.52
N GLN A 31 9.07 4.06 -9.99
CA GLN A 31 9.57 4.30 -8.65
C GLN A 31 10.24 5.67 -8.49
N PRO A 32 11.12 6.13 -9.40
CA PRO A 32 11.78 7.44 -9.30
C PRO A 32 10.79 8.61 -9.24
N ALA A 33 9.81 8.68 -10.13
CA ALA A 33 8.82 9.75 -10.12
C ALA A 33 7.98 9.73 -8.83
N ASN A 34 7.56 8.54 -8.39
CA ASN A 34 6.72 8.40 -7.21
C ASN A 34 7.42 8.80 -5.92
N TYR A 35 8.67 8.39 -5.68
CA TYR A 35 9.35 8.79 -4.44
C TYR A 35 9.71 10.29 -4.43
N LYS A 36 10.09 10.85 -5.58
CA LYS A 36 10.39 12.29 -5.70
C LYS A 36 9.17 13.13 -5.32
N GLY A 37 8.04 12.91 -5.96
CA GLY A 37 6.81 13.66 -5.66
C GLY A 37 6.33 13.45 -4.23
N LYS A 38 6.54 12.24 -3.65
CA LYS A 38 6.18 11.98 -2.27
C LYS A 38 7.12 12.66 -1.29
N THR A 39 8.41 12.70 -1.57
CA THR A 39 9.42 13.44 -0.78
C THR A 39 9.07 14.92 -0.73
N GLU A 40 8.78 15.53 -1.89
CA GLU A 40 8.33 16.93 -1.98
C GLU A 40 7.07 17.17 -1.15
N SER A 41 6.09 16.27 -1.24
CA SER A 41 4.85 16.35 -0.48
C SER A 41 5.09 16.28 1.04
N ILE A 42 5.96 15.40 1.51
CA ILE A 42 6.29 15.28 2.93
C ILE A 42 7.06 16.49 3.43
N HIS A 43 8.05 16.97 2.67
CA HIS A 43 8.84 18.15 3.04
C HIS A 43 8.00 19.43 3.07
N ALA A 44 6.89 19.51 2.34
CA ALA A 44 5.95 20.63 2.46
C ALA A 44 5.28 20.73 3.86
N TYR A 45 5.21 19.62 4.61
CA TYR A 45 4.65 19.56 5.97
C TYR A 45 5.71 19.40 7.06
N ALA A 46 6.85 18.82 6.74
CA ALA A 46 7.97 18.57 7.64
C ALA A 46 9.31 18.83 6.93
N PRO A 47 9.74 20.10 6.78
CA PRO A 47 10.93 20.44 6.01
C PRO A 47 12.24 19.83 6.57
N SER A 48 12.31 19.58 7.87
CA SER A 48 13.48 18.99 8.54
C SER A 48 13.45 17.46 8.57
N ALA A 49 12.37 16.81 8.10
CA ALA A 49 12.26 15.36 8.13
C ALA A 49 13.38 14.69 7.34
N LYS A 50 14.07 13.74 7.97
CA LYS A 50 14.97 12.84 7.25
C LYS A 50 14.14 11.90 6.40
N ILE A 51 14.42 11.84 5.09
CA ILE A 51 13.77 10.92 4.16
C ILE A 51 14.76 9.86 3.68
N SER A 52 14.36 8.59 3.77
CA SER A 52 15.02 7.47 3.13
C SER A 52 14.05 6.78 2.17
N VAL A 53 14.57 6.13 1.14
CA VAL A 53 13.74 5.49 0.11
C VAL A 53 14.10 4.01 0.00
N ILE A 54 13.08 3.16 -0.03
CA ILE A 54 13.18 1.74 -0.33
C ILE A 54 12.54 1.49 -1.69
N THR A 55 13.34 0.99 -2.63
CA THR A 55 12.90 0.55 -3.95
C THR A 55 12.81 -0.97 -4.01
N ARG A 56 12.38 -1.52 -5.15
CA ARG A 56 12.38 -2.98 -5.37
C ARG A 56 13.79 -3.57 -5.38
N GLU A 57 14.77 -2.76 -5.74
CA GLU A 57 16.18 -3.13 -5.86
C GLU A 57 16.95 -3.01 -4.54
N THR A 58 16.37 -2.32 -3.53
CA THR A 58 17.02 -2.17 -2.22
C THR A 58 17.18 -3.53 -1.55
N PRO A 59 18.41 -3.93 -1.17
CA PRO A 59 18.65 -5.22 -0.52
C PRO A 59 17.87 -5.39 0.79
N GLN A 60 17.53 -6.63 1.11
CA GLN A 60 16.74 -6.94 2.32
C GLN A 60 17.38 -6.40 3.60
N ALA A 61 18.68 -6.64 3.80
CA ALA A 61 19.38 -6.20 5.00
C ALA A 61 19.40 -4.66 5.14
N GLU A 62 19.56 -3.95 4.02
CA GLU A 62 19.49 -2.49 3.99
C GLU A 62 18.06 -2.01 4.27
N THR A 63 17.06 -2.65 3.69
CA THR A 63 15.65 -2.36 3.95
C THR A 63 15.33 -2.48 5.43
N VAL A 64 15.73 -3.58 6.09
CA VAL A 64 15.53 -3.78 7.53
C VAL A 64 16.23 -2.68 8.32
N ALA A 65 17.50 -2.37 8.04
CA ALA A 65 18.23 -1.32 8.75
C ALA A 65 17.57 0.07 8.62
N LEU A 66 17.04 0.40 7.44
CA LEU A 66 16.31 1.64 7.23
C LEU A 66 15.01 1.70 8.04
N ILE A 67 14.27 0.58 8.10
CA ILE A 67 13.03 0.48 8.88
C ILE A 67 13.32 0.58 10.39
N ASP A 68 14.38 -0.09 10.86
CA ASP A 68 14.76 -0.05 12.27
C ASP A 68 15.14 1.36 12.74
N ALA A 69 15.77 2.14 11.86
CA ALA A 69 16.13 3.53 12.15
C ALA A 69 14.97 4.53 11.96
N ALA A 70 13.84 4.11 11.37
CA ALA A 70 12.72 4.99 11.05
C ALA A 70 11.81 5.28 12.25
N THR A 71 11.13 6.42 12.22
CA THR A 71 9.97 6.74 13.07
C THR A 71 8.66 6.54 12.33
N ALA A 72 8.70 6.51 10.99
CA ALA A 72 7.52 6.32 10.16
C ALA A 72 7.85 5.69 8.81
N MET A 73 6.86 5.05 8.20
CA MET A 73 6.90 4.61 6.80
C MET A 73 5.73 5.17 6.01
N PHE A 74 5.97 5.41 4.72
CA PHE A 74 4.94 5.81 3.78
C PHE A 74 5.01 4.94 2.51
N PHE A 75 3.94 4.19 2.23
CA PHE A 75 3.83 3.37 1.02
C PHE A 75 3.19 4.15 -0.13
N THR A 76 3.84 4.14 -1.29
CA THR A 76 3.30 4.78 -2.50
C THR A 76 2.17 3.95 -3.12
N GLY A 77 1.45 4.57 -4.07
CA GLY A 77 0.44 3.90 -4.88
C GLY A 77 1.04 3.02 -5.99
N GLY A 78 0.17 2.29 -6.66
CA GLY A 78 0.48 1.36 -7.74
C GLY A 78 -0.27 0.04 -7.57
N ASP A 79 0.43 -1.09 -7.60
CA ASP A 79 -0.12 -2.42 -7.42
C ASP A 79 0.17 -2.95 -6.01
N GLN A 80 -0.88 -3.12 -5.20
CA GLN A 80 -0.77 -3.60 -3.82
C GLN A 80 -0.26 -5.04 -3.74
N LYS A 81 -0.48 -5.85 -4.77
CA LYS A 81 0.04 -7.21 -4.81
C LYS A 81 1.58 -7.23 -4.80
N ARG A 82 2.23 -6.28 -5.47
CA ARG A 82 3.70 -6.15 -5.44
C ARG A 82 4.24 -5.90 -4.03
N ILE A 83 3.50 -5.17 -3.19
CA ILE A 83 3.89 -4.95 -1.79
C ILE A 83 3.85 -6.28 -1.03
N VAL A 84 2.74 -7.00 -1.14
CA VAL A 84 2.55 -8.25 -0.41
C VAL A 84 3.49 -9.34 -0.91
N ASP A 85 3.67 -9.48 -2.22
CA ASP A 85 4.62 -10.45 -2.79
C ASP A 85 6.06 -10.21 -2.30
N ARG A 86 6.44 -8.97 -2.02
CA ARG A 86 7.74 -8.62 -1.49
C ARG A 86 7.86 -8.86 0.02
N TYR A 87 6.90 -8.38 0.79
CA TYR A 87 7.06 -8.29 2.24
C TYR A 87 6.33 -9.39 3.02
N ARG A 88 5.28 -9.99 2.42
CA ARG A 88 4.48 -11.04 3.06
C ARG A 88 3.98 -12.09 2.07
N PRO A 89 4.87 -12.72 1.29
CA PRO A 89 4.48 -13.71 0.28
C PRO A 89 3.72 -14.87 0.91
N GLY A 90 2.57 -15.21 0.34
CA GLY A 90 1.71 -16.29 0.86
C GLY A 90 1.18 -16.06 2.28
N GLY A 91 1.20 -14.82 2.77
CA GLY A 91 0.75 -14.50 4.13
C GLY A 91 1.81 -14.72 5.23
N VAL A 92 3.06 -14.99 4.84
CA VAL A 92 4.18 -15.20 5.78
C VAL A 92 5.09 -13.97 5.80
N ASP A 93 5.35 -13.44 6.98
CA ASP A 93 6.18 -12.24 7.14
C ASP A 93 7.63 -12.53 6.76
N THR A 94 8.18 -11.65 5.92
CA THR A 94 9.64 -11.56 5.69
C THR A 94 10.32 -10.81 6.84
N PRO A 95 11.66 -10.80 6.93
CA PRO A 95 12.38 -9.95 7.89
C PRO A 95 12.01 -8.47 7.81
N GLU A 96 11.74 -7.94 6.60
CA GLU A 96 11.29 -6.57 6.42
C GLU A 96 9.90 -6.35 7.02
N ALA A 97 8.96 -7.28 6.81
CA ALA A 97 7.63 -7.18 7.41
C ALA A 97 7.69 -7.28 8.94
N ALA A 98 8.56 -8.13 9.48
CA ALA A 98 8.81 -8.20 10.92
C ALA A 98 9.36 -6.87 11.47
N ALA A 99 10.30 -6.22 10.78
CA ALA A 99 10.81 -4.91 11.14
C ALA A 99 9.71 -3.82 11.09
N MET A 100 8.78 -3.90 10.13
CA MET A 100 7.61 -3.01 10.07
C MET A 100 6.68 -3.18 11.29
N ARG A 101 6.45 -4.43 11.75
CA ARG A 101 5.67 -4.66 12.97
C ARG A 101 6.38 -4.09 14.19
N GLN A 102 7.68 -4.31 14.31
CA GLN A 102 8.48 -3.73 15.39
C GLN A 102 8.47 -2.19 15.36
N LEU A 103 8.43 -1.57 14.15
CA LEU A 103 8.22 -0.13 14.01
C LEU A 103 6.89 0.30 14.66
N LEU A 104 5.80 -0.41 14.38
CA LEU A 104 4.49 -0.14 15.00
C LEU A 104 4.51 -0.37 16.51
N ASP A 105 5.09 -1.49 16.97
CA ASP A 105 5.16 -1.87 18.39
C ASP A 105 5.94 -0.83 19.24
N ARG A 106 6.99 -0.22 18.66
CA ARG A 106 7.71 0.87 19.32
C ARG A 106 7.05 2.25 19.16
N GLY A 107 5.80 2.29 18.64
CA GLY A 107 4.99 3.49 18.51
C GLY A 107 5.32 4.34 17.29
N GLY A 108 5.95 3.77 16.27
CA GLY A 108 6.05 4.37 14.95
C GLY A 108 4.73 4.32 14.19
N VAL A 109 4.68 4.93 13.01
CA VAL A 109 3.47 5.00 12.19
C VAL A 109 3.74 4.51 10.76
N ILE A 110 2.77 3.77 10.22
CA ILE A 110 2.77 3.36 8.80
C ILE A 110 1.57 4.00 8.12
N ALA A 111 1.82 4.68 7.01
CA ALA A 111 0.82 5.30 6.17
C ALA A 111 1.00 4.87 4.71
N GLY A 112 -0.01 5.12 3.89
CA GLY A 112 0.07 4.84 2.46
C GLY A 112 -1.06 5.48 1.68
N THR A 113 -0.87 5.57 0.37
CA THR A 113 -1.88 6.05 -0.56
C THR A 113 -2.22 4.98 -1.59
N SER A 114 -3.49 4.92 -2.03
CA SER A 114 -3.96 3.96 -3.04
C SER A 114 -3.58 2.52 -2.66
N ALA A 115 -2.74 1.84 -3.44
CA ALA A 115 -2.22 0.51 -3.15
C ALA A 115 -1.57 0.40 -1.76
N GLY A 116 -0.84 1.45 -1.34
CA GLY A 116 -0.24 1.52 -0.01
C GLY A 116 -1.25 1.64 1.14
N ALA A 117 -2.48 2.08 0.87
CA ALA A 117 -3.58 2.04 1.82
C ALA A 117 -4.32 0.69 1.75
N ALA A 118 -4.56 0.18 0.55
CA ALA A 118 -5.31 -1.07 0.34
C ALA A 118 -4.60 -2.29 0.97
N MET A 119 -3.26 -2.31 1.00
CA MET A 119 -2.50 -3.44 1.54
C MET A 119 -2.55 -3.55 3.07
N MET A 120 -3.07 -2.55 3.79
CA MET A 120 -3.02 -2.49 5.27
C MET A 120 -3.80 -3.62 5.94
N SER A 121 -4.87 -4.09 5.34
CA SER A 121 -5.75 -5.14 5.86
C SER A 121 -5.29 -6.56 5.52
N ASP A 122 -5.93 -7.56 6.13
CA ASP A 122 -5.89 -8.96 5.75
C ASP A 122 -7.27 -9.58 6.05
N PRO A 123 -8.01 -10.07 5.04
CA PRO A 123 -7.64 -10.14 3.62
C PRO A 123 -7.64 -8.78 2.92
N MET A 124 -7.06 -8.76 1.73
CA MET A 124 -6.96 -7.60 0.87
C MET A 124 -7.55 -7.90 -0.50
N PHE A 125 -8.17 -6.90 -1.14
CA PHE A 125 -8.50 -6.98 -2.56
C PHE A 125 -7.24 -6.77 -3.41
N HIS A 126 -6.90 -7.75 -4.22
CA HIS A 126 -5.85 -7.63 -5.23
C HIS A 126 -6.38 -6.94 -6.47
N THR A 127 -7.51 -7.40 -7.01
CA THR A 127 -8.19 -6.82 -8.17
C THR A 127 -9.70 -7.07 -8.09
N GLY A 128 -10.47 -6.51 -9.01
CA GLY A 128 -11.88 -6.82 -9.21
C GLY A 128 -12.79 -5.60 -9.23
N ARG A 129 -13.93 -5.74 -9.92
CA ARG A 129 -14.98 -4.73 -10.04
C ARG A 129 -16.34 -5.34 -9.68
N SER A 130 -17.31 -4.51 -9.32
CA SER A 130 -18.68 -4.97 -8.96
C SER A 130 -19.35 -5.77 -10.06
N ALA A 131 -19.20 -5.37 -11.32
CA ALA A 131 -19.78 -6.09 -12.45
C ALA A 131 -19.24 -7.53 -12.54
N GLU A 132 -17.94 -7.71 -12.30
CA GLU A 132 -17.28 -9.01 -12.31
C GLU A 132 -17.76 -9.89 -11.14
N ALA A 133 -17.95 -9.29 -9.95
CA ALA A 133 -18.47 -9.97 -8.77
C ALA A 133 -19.91 -10.48 -8.98
N LEU A 134 -20.70 -9.78 -9.79
CA LEU A 134 -22.06 -10.14 -10.15
C LEU A 134 -22.13 -11.08 -11.37
N GLY A 135 -20.99 -11.54 -11.90
CA GLY A 135 -20.95 -12.40 -13.09
C GLY A 135 -21.28 -11.67 -14.39
N ILE A 136 -21.37 -10.34 -14.37
CA ILE A 136 -21.62 -9.53 -15.56
C ILE A 136 -20.31 -9.42 -16.33
N ARG A 137 -20.21 -10.11 -17.46
CA ARG A 137 -19.07 -9.95 -18.38
C ARG A 137 -19.09 -8.54 -18.97
N SER A 138 -18.16 -7.71 -18.57
CA SER A 138 -17.91 -6.46 -19.28
C SER A 138 -17.23 -6.77 -20.60
N THR A 139 -17.90 -6.50 -21.71
CA THR A 139 -17.30 -6.57 -23.07
C THR A 139 -16.39 -5.38 -23.35
N ARG A 140 -16.29 -4.43 -22.43
CA ARG A 140 -15.51 -3.23 -22.57
C ARG A 140 -14.26 -3.34 -21.71
N THR A 141 -13.14 -3.59 -22.33
CA THR A 141 -11.81 -3.31 -21.79
C THR A 141 -11.66 -1.79 -21.56
N GLN A 142 -12.28 -1.27 -20.51
CA GLN A 142 -11.85 0.02 -19.99
C GLN A 142 -10.58 -0.26 -19.19
N ARG A 143 -9.43 -0.13 -19.85
CA ARG A 143 -8.17 0.14 -19.18
C ARG A 143 -8.40 1.39 -18.35
N GLY A 144 -8.28 1.28 -17.03
CA GLY A 144 -8.16 2.46 -16.19
C GLY A 144 -6.90 3.22 -16.61
N GLU A 145 -6.95 4.54 -16.55
CA GLU A 145 -5.81 5.42 -16.90
C GLU A 145 -4.57 5.16 -16.04
N ASP A 146 -4.68 4.30 -15.01
CA ASP A 146 -3.61 3.92 -14.08
C ASP A 146 -2.96 2.56 -14.39
N ASP A 147 -3.41 1.85 -15.43
CA ASP A 147 -2.75 0.61 -15.85
C ASP A 147 -1.49 0.99 -16.62
N ASP A 148 -0.32 0.75 -16.02
CA ASP A 148 0.97 0.86 -16.68
C ASP A 148 0.88 0.20 -18.07
N ALA A 149 1.01 1.00 -19.13
CA ALA A 149 0.82 0.56 -20.52
C ALA A 149 1.80 -0.54 -20.95
N ASP A 150 2.79 -0.86 -20.11
CA ASP A 150 3.85 -1.83 -20.36
C ASP A 150 3.71 -3.12 -19.55
N ASP A 151 2.58 -3.34 -18.86
CA ASP A 151 2.35 -4.55 -18.07
C ASP A 151 1.97 -5.74 -18.97
N LYS A 152 2.97 -6.50 -19.41
CA LYS A 152 2.86 -7.73 -20.22
C LYS A 152 2.41 -8.95 -19.41
N ARG A 153 2.00 -8.79 -18.14
CA ARG A 153 1.53 -9.91 -17.32
C ARG A 153 0.23 -10.50 -17.88
N PRO A 154 0.02 -11.82 -17.74
CA PRO A 154 -1.26 -12.44 -18.08
C PRO A 154 -2.40 -11.69 -17.37
N GLN A 155 -3.46 -11.38 -18.10
CA GLN A 155 -4.64 -10.73 -17.51
C GLN A 155 -5.16 -11.58 -16.35
N PRO A 156 -5.46 -11.00 -15.19
CA PRO A 156 -6.00 -11.76 -14.07
C PRO A 156 -7.34 -12.38 -14.44
N PRO A 157 -7.72 -13.50 -13.84
CA PRO A 157 -9.03 -14.11 -14.06
C PRO A 157 -10.13 -13.08 -13.78
N LEU A 158 -11.23 -13.18 -14.54
CA LEU A 158 -12.42 -12.35 -14.38
C LEU A 158 -13.00 -12.60 -12.97
N GLY A 159 -13.17 -11.54 -12.20
CA GLY A 159 -13.77 -11.55 -10.88
C GLY A 159 -12.89 -10.95 -9.77
N PRO A 160 -13.49 -10.67 -8.60
CA PRO A 160 -12.75 -10.13 -7.48
C PRO A 160 -11.73 -11.14 -6.96
N GLN A 161 -10.50 -10.71 -6.87
CA GLN A 161 -9.41 -11.52 -6.29
C GLN A 161 -9.09 -11.02 -4.89
N ILE A 162 -9.21 -11.92 -3.94
CA ILE A 162 -8.93 -11.68 -2.54
C ILE A 162 -7.74 -12.56 -2.15
N GLY A 163 -6.84 -12.01 -1.38
CA GLY A 163 -5.68 -12.73 -0.89
C GLY A 163 -5.09 -12.06 0.34
N PRO A 164 -3.94 -12.55 0.81
CA PRO A 164 -3.29 -11.96 1.97
C PRO A 164 -2.92 -10.50 1.71
N GLY A 165 -3.12 -9.67 2.73
CA GLY A 165 -2.57 -8.32 2.83
C GLY A 165 -1.46 -8.26 3.86
N MET A 166 -1.04 -7.06 4.28
CA MET A 166 0.02 -6.90 5.27
C MET A 166 -0.45 -7.11 6.72
N ASN A 167 -1.77 -7.14 6.96
CA ASN A 167 -2.36 -7.35 8.28
C ASN A 167 -1.86 -6.37 9.36
N PHE A 168 -1.69 -5.09 8.99
CA PHE A 168 -1.42 -4.03 9.96
C PHE A 168 -2.69 -3.57 10.67
N ILE A 169 -3.85 -3.70 10.02
CA ILE A 169 -5.17 -3.39 10.55
C ILE A 169 -6.02 -4.67 10.46
N PRO A 170 -6.13 -5.45 11.55
CA PRO A 170 -6.95 -6.65 11.56
C PRO A 170 -8.45 -6.31 11.54
N TRP A 171 -9.29 -7.27 11.11
CA TRP A 171 -10.76 -7.22 11.19
C TRP A 171 -11.46 -6.23 10.27
N VAL A 172 -10.73 -5.56 9.38
CA VAL A 172 -11.26 -4.66 8.35
C VAL A 172 -10.72 -5.03 6.98
N ILE A 173 -11.39 -4.57 5.94
CA ILE A 173 -10.86 -4.54 4.58
C ILE A 173 -10.69 -3.08 4.21
N THR A 174 -9.45 -2.66 3.97
CA THR A 174 -9.16 -1.33 3.46
C THR A 174 -9.22 -1.34 1.94
N ASP A 175 -9.95 -0.41 1.37
CA ASP A 175 -9.98 -0.20 -0.08
C ASP A 175 -9.86 1.28 -0.41
N SER A 176 -9.09 1.57 -1.44
CA SER A 176 -8.98 2.87 -2.06
C SER A 176 -9.67 2.85 -3.41
N HIS A 177 -10.12 4.01 -3.89
CA HIS A 177 -10.89 4.12 -5.14
C HIS A 177 -12.20 3.31 -5.14
N PHE A 178 -12.82 3.14 -3.97
CA PHE A 178 -14.02 2.33 -3.80
C PHE A 178 -15.16 2.76 -4.72
N PHE A 179 -15.46 4.05 -4.75
CA PHE A 179 -16.51 4.62 -5.60
C PHE A 179 -16.09 4.69 -7.06
N GLU A 180 -14.88 5.15 -7.34
CA GLU A 180 -14.34 5.32 -8.69
C GLU A 180 -14.24 3.99 -9.45
N ARG A 181 -13.96 2.89 -8.71
CA ARG A 181 -13.84 1.54 -9.27
C ARG A 181 -15.08 0.69 -9.05
N HIS A 182 -16.17 1.28 -8.54
CA HIS A 182 -17.44 0.59 -8.29
C HIS A 182 -17.27 -0.75 -7.54
N ARG A 183 -16.55 -0.76 -6.41
CA ARG A 183 -16.16 -1.99 -5.70
C ARG A 183 -17.18 -2.50 -4.67
N PHE A 184 -18.39 -2.00 -4.66
CA PHE A 184 -19.43 -2.46 -3.72
C PHE A 184 -19.70 -3.96 -3.80
N GLY A 185 -19.82 -4.51 -5.02
CA GLY A 185 -20.08 -5.94 -5.23
C GLY A 185 -18.98 -6.86 -4.69
N PRO A 186 -17.66 -6.60 -4.96
CA PRO A 186 -16.57 -7.37 -4.38
C PRO A 186 -16.57 -7.39 -2.84
N HIS A 187 -16.84 -6.26 -2.19
CA HIS A 187 -16.90 -6.21 -0.73
C HIS A 187 -18.08 -7.02 -0.16
N ALA A 188 -19.26 -6.97 -0.79
CA ALA A 188 -20.40 -7.77 -0.40
C ALA A 188 -20.10 -9.28 -0.55
N ALA A 189 -19.45 -9.69 -1.65
CA ALA A 189 -19.03 -11.06 -1.86
C ALA A 189 -18.01 -11.53 -0.82
N ALA A 190 -17.00 -10.69 -0.50
CA ALA A 190 -16.00 -11.00 0.51
C ALA A 190 -16.60 -11.18 1.93
N ALA A 191 -17.60 -10.37 2.27
CA ALA A 191 -18.30 -10.49 3.55
C ALA A 191 -19.08 -11.80 3.64
N ALA A 192 -19.71 -12.25 2.56
CA ALA A 192 -20.45 -13.50 2.50
C ALA A 192 -19.56 -14.75 2.65
N HIS A 193 -18.30 -14.70 2.25
CA HIS A 193 -17.35 -15.81 2.41
C HIS A 193 -16.81 -15.99 3.84
N ARG A 194 -17.12 -15.08 4.77
CA ARG A 194 -16.70 -15.15 6.17
C ARG A 194 -17.77 -15.68 7.11
N LEU A 195 -18.97 -15.91 6.61
CA LEU A 195 -20.10 -16.53 7.32
C LEU A 195 -20.18 -18.02 7.00
#